data_f4ebe1d2b7cc53f364032037d7a61e41
#
_entry.id   f4ebe1d2b7cc53f364032037d7a61e41
#
_cell.length_a   1.000
_cell.length_b   1.000
_cell.length_c   1.000
_cell.angle_alpha   90.00
_cell.angle_beta   90.00
_cell.angle_gamma   90.00
#
_symmetry.space_group_name_H-M   'P 1'
#
loop_
_entity.id
_entity.type
_entity.pdbx_description
1 polymer ?
#
loop_
_entity_poly.entity_id
_entity_poly.type
_entity_poly.pdbx_seq_one_letter_code
_entity_poly.pdbx_strand_id
1 'polypeptide(L)'
;MKSIIALQSLVLASLSSIALPSIAAQAEPIYTETQHTFFAQIAAHCGQAFAGKVVSGDTADSAFSGKSLIMHVRECSDTELKIPFHVGDDHSRTWVLTKTQQGLKLKHDHRHQDGSEDAVTMYGGDTMNDGTVLKQSFPIDRESIDNFVKNGLTQSITNVWHMEITPTTFSYQLTRENRDFKVDFDLTQPVALPPKPWGHE
;
A
#
# COMPACT_ATOMS: atom_id res chain seq x y z
N MET A 1 -9.64 -11.12 97.44
CA MET A 1 -8.84 -10.53 96.38
C MET A 1 -9.19 -11.24 95.06
N LYS A 2 -9.92 -10.63 94.19
CA LYS A 2 -10.33 -11.20 92.90
C LYS A 2 -9.64 -10.37 91.77
N SER A 3 -8.68 -11.02 91.09
CA SER A 3 -8.03 -10.43 89.93
C SER A 3 -8.91 -10.56 88.69
N ILE A 4 -9.11 -9.43 87.98
CA ILE A 4 -9.86 -9.34 86.71
C ILE A 4 -8.77 -9.29 85.62
N ILE A 5 -8.77 -10.30 84.75
CA ILE A 5 -7.89 -10.34 83.57
C ILE A 5 -8.70 -9.73 82.44
N ALA A 6 -8.25 -8.60 81.87
CA ALA A 6 -8.81 -7.96 80.71
C ALA A 6 -8.24 -8.60 79.45
N LEU A 7 -9.10 -9.15 78.60
CA LEU A 7 -8.78 -9.71 77.29
C LEU A 7 -8.82 -8.58 76.23
N GLN A 8 -7.70 -8.19 75.65
CA GLN A 8 -7.63 -7.25 74.53
C GLN A 8 -7.75 -8.02 73.24
N SER A 9 -8.85 -7.78 72.51
CA SER A 9 -9.07 -8.33 71.18
C SER A 9 -8.34 -7.47 70.13
N LEU A 10 -7.35 -8.06 69.45
CA LEU A 10 -6.65 -7.46 68.32
C LEU A 10 -7.49 -7.63 67.04
N VAL A 11 -8.02 -6.54 66.50
CA VAL A 11 -8.70 -6.53 65.20
C VAL A 11 -7.62 -6.33 64.11
N LEU A 12 -7.33 -7.39 63.35
CA LEU A 12 -6.50 -7.28 62.15
C LEU A 12 -7.42 -6.72 61.00
N ALA A 13 -7.13 -5.49 60.56
CA ALA A 13 -7.74 -4.93 59.34
C ALA A 13 -6.94 -5.45 58.15
N SER A 14 -7.54 -6.32 57.33
CA SER A 14 -6.98 -6.76 56.06
C SER A 14 -7.19 -5.68 54.99
N LEU A 15 -6.13 -5.01 54.55
CA LEU A 15 -6.13 -4.13 53.40
C LEU A 15 -6.19 -4.99 52.09
N SER A 16 -7.36 -5.10 51.50
CA SER A 16 -7.51 -5.69 50.15
C SER A 16 -7.04 -4.67 49.11
N SER A 17 -5.89 -4.91 48.48
CA SER A 17 -5.39 -4.13 47.35
C SER A 17 -6.24 -4.46 46.12
N ILE A 18 -7.07 -3.50 45.65
CA ILE A 18 -7.79 -3.60 44.39
C ILE A 18 -6.80 -3.24 43.28
N ALA A 19 -6.32 -4.25 42.56
CA ALA A 19 -5.54 -4.05 41.34
C ALA A 19 -6.48 -3.55 40.24
N LEU A 20 -6.34 -2.29 39.84
CA LEU A 20 -7.01 -1.75 38.64
C LEU A 20 -6.42 -2.41 37.41
N PRO A 21 -7.25 -2.89 36.45
CA PRO A 21 -6.75 -3.39 35.18
C PRO A 21 -6.04 -2.25 34.43
N SER A 22 -4.76 -2.42 34.11
CA SER A 22 -4.03 -1.52 33.23
C SER A 22 -4.60 -1.75 31.81
N ILE A 23 -5.41 -0.81 31.33
CA ILE A 23 -5.80 -0.75 29.92
C ILE A 23 -4.54 -0.29 29.17
N ALA A 24 -3.83 -1.22 28.55
CA ALA A 24 -2.79 -0.88 27.59
C ALA A 24 -3.48 -0.10 26.46
N ALA A 25 -3.20 1.20 26.38
CA ALA A 25 -3.63 2.02 25.24
C ALA A 25 -2.98 1.40 23.99
N GLN A 26 -3.79 0.80 23.12
CA GLN A 26 -3.32 0.39 21.79
C GLN A 26 -2.96 1.69 21.08
N ALA A 27 -1.71 1.78 20.62
CA ALA A 27 -1.29 2.90 19.79
C ALA A 27 -2.19 2.92 18.55
N GLU A 28 -2.92 4.01 18.35
CA GLU A 28 -3.74 4.21 17.17
C GLU A 28 -2.82 4.13 15.92
N PRO A 29 -3.27 3.50 14.83
CA PRO A 29 -2.51 3.46 13.59
C PRO A 29 -2.26 4.89 13.10
N ILE A 30 -1.03 5.19 12.70
CA ILE A 30 -0.60 6.55 12.29
C ILE A 30 -1.06 6.89 10.86
N TYR A 31 -1.62 5.93 10.10
CA TYR A 31 -2.27 6.26 8.83
C TYR A 31 -3.56 7.03 9.10
N THR A 32 -3.75 8.13 8.36
CA THR A 32 -4.85 9.05 8.59
C THR A 32 -6.16 8.52 8.02
N GLU A 33 -7.29 9.09 8.46
CA GLU A 33 -8.62 8.80 7.90
C GLU A 33 -8.66 9.05 6.37
N THR A 34 -7.93 10.04 5.91
CA THR A 34 -7.73 10.36 4.48
C THR A 34 -7.11 9.17 3.73
N GLN A 35 -6.02 8.62 4.27
CA GLN A 35 -5.32 7.48 3.70
C GLN A 35 -6.15 6.19 3.79
N HIS A 36 -6.87 6.01 4.90
CA HIS A 36 -7.80 4.90 5.07
C HIS A 36 -8.90 4.93 4.00
N THR A 37 -9.52 6.09 3.79
CA THR A 37 -10.58 6.27 2.80
C THR A 37 -10.05 6.03 1.38
N PHE A 38 -8.86 6.56 1.04
CA PHE A 38 -8.23 6.30 -0.25
C PHE A 38 -8.03 4.80 -0.52
N PHE A 39 -7.45 4.09 0.45
CA PHE A 39 -7.24 2.64 0.36
C PHE A 39 -8.56 1.89 0.19
N ALA A 40 -9.58 2.24 0.97
CA ALA A 40 -10.89 1.59 0.94
C ALA A 40 -11.61 1.79 -0.41
N GLN A 41 -11.45 2.95 -1.05
CA GLN A 41 -12.01 3.19 -2.38
C GLN A 41 -11.41 2.25 -3.44
N ILE A 42 -10.10 1.99 -3.39
CA ILE A 42 -9.47 1.01 -4.30
C ILE A 42 -9.94 -0.41 -3.94
N ALA A 43 -9.97 -0.76 -2.66
CA ALA A 43 -10.40 -2.06 -2.17
C ALA A 43 -11.86 -2.39 -2.55
N ALA A 44 -12.72 -1.40 -2.72
CA ALA A 44 -14.11 -1.59 -3.17
C ALA A 44 -14.21 -2.23 -4.57
N HIS A 45 -13.15 -2.18 -5.36
CA HIS A 45 -13.05 -2.83 -6.68
C HIS A 45 -12.37 -4.21 -6.63
N CYS A 46 -12.26 -4.81 -5.45
CA CYS A 46 -11.60 -6.11 -5.29
C CYS A 46 -12.24 -7.18 -6.19
N GLY A 47 -11.40 -7.96 -6.89
CA GLY A 47 -11.82 -8.97 -7.85
C GLY A 47 -12.18 -8.43 -9.23
N GLN A 48 -12.09 -7.13 -9.47
CA GLN A 48 -12.41 -6.50 -10.76
C GLN A 48 -11.16 -6.10 -11.52
N ALA A 49 -11.24 -6.18 -12.85
CA ALA A 49 -10.19 -5.73 -13.77
C ALA A 49 -10.72 -4.63 -14.69
N PHE A 50 -9.84 -3.70 -15.08
CA PHE A 50 -10.21 -2.51 -15.85
C PHE A 50 -9.18 -2.26 -16.95
N ALA A 51 -9.67 -1.88 -18.14
CA ALA A 51 -8.84 -1.46 -19.25
C ALA A 51 -8.32 -0.04 -19.04
N GLY A 52 -7.06 0.18 -19.42
CA GLY A 52 -6.39 1.47 -19.30
C GLY A 52 -5.84 1.98 -20.62
N LYS A 53 -5.50 3.27 -20.62
CA LYS A 53 -4.82 3.94 -21.73
C LYS A 53 -3.78 4.91 -21.19
N VAL A 54 -2.66 5.06 -21.91
CA VAL A 54 -1.69 6.12 -21.64
C VAL A 54 -2.33 7.46 -21.99
N VAL A 55 -2.28 8.42 -21.08
CA VAL A 55 -2.86 9.77 -21.23
C VAL A 55 -1.82 10.88 -21.09
N SER A 56 -0.59 10.55 -20.69
CA SER A 56 0.54 11.49 -20.68
C SER A 56 1.03 11.77 -22.09
N GLY A 57 1.57 12.98 -22.30
CA GLY A 57 2.16 13.39 -23.57
C GLY A 57 3.57 12.80 -23.83
N ASP A 58 4.10 11.98 -22.94
CA ASP A 58 5.42 11.36 -23.08
C ASP A 58 5.30 10.15 -24.02
N THR A 59 5.52 10.41 -25.31
CA THR A 59 5.49 9.40 -26.38
C THR A 59 6.71 8.45 -26.34
N ALA A 60 7.65 8.67 -25.43
CA ALA A 60 8.87 7.89 -25.31
C ALA A 60 8.65 6.47 -24.74
N ASP A 61 7.42 6.15 -24.27
CA ASP A 61 7.11 4.83 -23.73
C ASP A 61 6.64 3.84 -24.79
N SER A 62 7.54 3.50 -25.71
CA SER A 62 7.34 2.40 -26.66
C SER A 62 6.93 1.07 -26.00
N ALA A 63 7.30 0.89 -24.72
CA ALA A 63 6.93 -0.29 -23.95
C ALA A 63 5.42 -0.46 -23.78
N PHE A 64 4.64 0.64 -23.76
CA PHE A 64 3.19 0.66 -23.54
C PHE A 64 2.40 0.97 -24.80
N SER A 65 3.04 1.57 -25.82
CA SER A 65 2.38 2.04 -27.04
C SER A 65 1.75 0.89 -27.82
N GLY A 66 0.46 1.04 -28.13
CA GLY A 66 -0.30 0.06 -28.93
C GLY A 66 -0.60 -1.26 -28.23
N LYS A 67 -0.26 -1.41 -26.94
CA LYS A 67 -0.55 -2.61 -26.16
C LYS A 67 -1.84 -2.45 -25.36
N SER A 68 -2.52 -3.56 -25.11
CA SER A 68 -3.60 -3.62 -24.12
C SER A 68 -3.02 -3.38 -22.74
N LEU A 69 -3.62 -2.46 -21.98
CA LEU A 69 -3.25 -2.17 -20.60
C LEU A 69 -4.41 -2.59 -19.70
N ILE A 70 -4.16 -3.47 -18.75
CA ILE A 70 -5.19 -3.94 -17.82
C ILE A 70 -4.65 -3.90 -16.40
N MET A 71 -5.35 -3.25 -15.49
CA MET A 71 -5.14 -3.44 -14.05
C MET A 71 -6.17 -4.41 -13.49
N HIS A 72 -5.81 -5.16 -12.46
CA HIS A 72 -6.70 -6.07 -11.74
C HIS A 72 -6.54 -5.88 -10.24
N VAL A 73 -7.54 -5.40 -9.52
CA VAL A 73 -7.53 -5.34 -8.06
C VAL A 73 -7.74 -6.77 -7.54
N ARG A 74 -6.65 -7.57 -7.51
CA ARG A 74 -6.73 -9.03 -7.43
C ARG A 74 -6.80 -9.58 -6.02
N GLU A 75 -5.90 -9.14 -5.15
CA GLU A 75 -5.80 -9.62 -3.78
C GLU A 75 -6.01 -8.46 -2.82
N CYS A 76 -6.91 -8.65 -1.87
CA CYS A 76 -7.32 -7.60 -0.96
C CYS A 76 -7.43 -8.13 0.47
N SER A 77 -6.78 -7.43 1.39
CA SER A 77 -6.93 -7.61 2.81
C SER A 77 -7.20 -6.26 3.49
N ASP A 78 -7.36 -6.27 4.79
CA ASP A 78 -7.53 -5.02 5.55
C ASP A 78 -6.31 -4.10 5.48
N THR A 79 -5.13 -4.65 5.16
CA THR A 79 -3.86 -3.93 5.21
C THR A 79 -3.07 -3.92 3.90
N GLU A 80 -3.42 -4.76 2.92
CA GLU A 80 -2.66 -4.88 1.68
C GLU A 80 -3.56 -5.12 0.48
N LEU A 81 -3.27 -4.44 -0.63
CA LEU A 81 -3.85 -4.69 -1.95
C LEU A 81 -2.72 -5.05 -2.91
N LYS A 82 -2.93 -6.13 -3.69
CA LYS A 82 -2.06 -6.47 -4.83
C LYS A 82 -2.83 -6.25 -6.11
N ILE A 83 -2.28 -5.38 -6.95
CA ILE A 83 -2.92 -4.89 -8.16
C ILE A 83 -1.99 -5.18 -9.34
N PRO A 84 -2.08 -6.36 -9.99
CA PRO A 84 -1.38 -6.64 -11.24
C PRO A 84 -1.68 -5.58 -12.31
N PHE A 85 -0.61 -5.18 -13.02
CA PHE A 85 -0.66 -4.31 -14.18
C PHE A 85 -0.09 -5.03 -15.40
N HIS A 86 -0.97 -5.49 -16.28
CA HIS A 86 -0.64 -6.22 -17.49
C HIS A 86 -0.43 -5.28 -18.67
N VAL A 87 0.58 -5.57 -19.49
CA VAL A 87 0.95 -4.79 -20.68
C VAL A 87 1.05 -5.74 -21.87
N GLY A 88 -0.05 -5.96 -22.57
CA GLY A 88 -0.14 -7.06 -23.55
C GLY A 88 0.09 -8.41 -22.86
N ASP A 89 1.05 -9.20 -23.38
CA ASP A 89 1.42 -10.50 -22.84
C ASP A 89 2.46 -10.42 -21.70
N ASP A 90 2.86 -9.21 -21.31
CA ASP A 90 3.79 -9.01 -20.18
C ASP A 90 3.00 -8.88 -18.87
N HIS A 91 3.07 -9.91 -18.03
CA HIS A 91 2.39 -10.02 -16.74
C HIS A 91 3.35 -9.88 -15.56
N SER A 92 4.48 -9.18 -15.76
CA SER A 92 5.58 -9.09 -14.80
C SER A 92 5.32 -8.15 -13.62
N ARG A 93 4.31 -7.27 -13.67
CA ARG A 93 4.18 -6.13 -12.75
C ARG A 93 3.00 -6.30 -11.82
N THR A 94 3.23 -6.10 -10.52
CA THR A 94 2.18 -6.00 -9.50
C THR A 94 2.45 -4.80 -8.59
N TRP A 95 1.50 -3.89 -8.49
CA TRP A 95 1.52 -2.87 -7.45
C TRP A 95 1.07 -3.47 -6.14
N VAL A 96 1.87 -3.28 -5.10
CA VAL A 96 1.58 -3.70 -3.72
C VAL A 96 1.37 -2.45 -2.90
N LEU A 97 0.13 -2.16 -2.53
CA LEU A 97 -0.25 -1.03 -1.70
C LEU A 97 -0.55 -1.52 -0.29
N THR A 98 0.23 -1.07 0.68
CA THR A 98 0.17 -1.55 2.06
C THR A 98 -0.10 -0.40 3.03
N LYS A 99 -0.99 -0.61 4.02
CA LYS A 99 -1.11 0.24 5.19
C LYS A 99 0.04 -0.06 6.16
N THR A 100 0.76 0.97 6.57
CA THR A 100 1.87 0.88 7.52
C THR A 100 1.60 1.73 8.75
N GLN A 101 2.45 1.64 9.75
CA GLN A 101 2.35 2.56 10.90
C GLN A 101 2.67 4.02 10.55
N GLN A 102 3.31 4.28 9.41
CA GLN A 102 3.69 5.62 8.96
C GLN A 102 2.81 6.19 7.83
N GLY A 103 1.75 5.46 7.42
CA GLY A 103 0.88 5.86 6.33
C GLY A 103 0.67 4.74 5.31
N LEU A 104 0.66 5.07 4.01
CA LEU A 104 0.59 4.10 2.93
C LEU A 104 1.97 3.90 2.31
N LYS A 105 2.26 2.67 1.90
CA LYS A 105 3.45 2.28 1.15
C LYS A 105 3.04 1.67 -0.18
N LEU A 106 3.68 2.13 -1.26
CA LEU A 106 3.57 1.52 -2.59
C LEU A 106 4.88 0.84 -2.94
N LYS A 107 4.81 -0.43 -3.29
CA LYS A 107 5.93 -1.18 -3.88
C LYS A 107 5.52 -1.76 -5.24
N HIS A 108 6.51 -1.94 -6.12
CA HIS A 108 6.36 -2.55 -7.43
C HIS A 108 7.06 -3.90 -7.41
N ASP A 109 6.28 -4.98 -7.34
CA ASP A 109 6.79 -6.33 -7.48
C ASP A 109 6.93 -6.66 -8.96
N HIS A 110 8.17 -6.95 -9.38
CA HIS A 110 8.48 -7.37 -10.74
C HIS A 110 9.01 -8.79 -10.73
N ARG A 111 8.42 -9.63 -11.60
CA ARG A 111 8.74 -11.04 -11.72
C ARG A 111 9.04 -11.42 -13.16
N HIS A 112 9.96 -12.38 -13.33
CA HIS A 112 10.16 -13.06 -14.60
C HIS A 112 9.01 -14.06 -14.86
N GLN A 113 8.91 -14.56 -16.09
CA GLN A 113 7.85 -15.49 -16.49
C GLN A 113 7.88 -16.83 -15.72
N ASP A 114 9.05 -17.23 -15.22
CA ASP A 114 9.21 -18.41 -14.37
C ASP A 114 8.85 -18.17 -12.90
N GLY A 115 8.41 -16.95 -12.57
CA GLY A 115 8.02 -16.52 -11.22
C GLY A 115 9.17 -16.02 -10.35
N SER A 116 10.43 -16.10 -10.81
CA SER A 116 11.57 -15.56 -10.07
C SER A 116 11.53 -14.02 -10.02
N GLU A 117 12.14 -13.45 -8.99
CA GLU A 117 12.22 -11.98 -8.82
C GLU A 117 13.15 -11.35 -9.87
N ASP A 118 12.71 -10.23 -10.45
CA ASP A 118 13.60 -9.36 -11.24
C ASP A 118 14.62 -8.68 -10.31
N ALA A 119 15.82 -8.40 -10.82
CA ALA A 119 16.84 -7.66 -10.09
C ALA A 119 16.35 -6.26 -9.66
N VAL A 120 15.42 -5.68 -10.43
CA VAL A 120 14.77 -4.39 -10.15
C VAL A 120 13.32 -4.67 -9.74
N THR A 121 13.13 -5.13 -8.51
CA THR A 121 11.82 -5.43 -7.91
C THR A 121 11.65 -4.77 -6.56
N MET A 122 10.43 -4.76 -6.02
CA MET A 122 10.04 -4.20 -4.72
C MET A 122 10.52 -2.77 -4.50
N TYR A 123 10.62 -1.99 -5.57
CA TYR A 123 10.94 -0.57 -5.50
C TYR A 123 9.65 0.27 -5.32
N GLY A 124 9.79 1.45 -4.70
CA GLY A 124 8.66 2.32 -4.41
C GLY A 124 8.97 3.27 -3.27
N GLY A 125 7.98 3.57 -2.42
CA GLY A 125 8.17 4.42 -1.26
C GLY A 125 6.91 4.60 -0.43
N ASP A 126 7.07 5.37 0.63
CA ASP A 126 6.01 5.69 1.59
C ASP A 126 5.39 7.06 1.27
N THR A 127 4.13 7.28 1.69
CA THR A 127 3.54 8.61 1.69
C THR A 127 4.28 9.51 2.70
N MET A 128 4.53 10.78 2.31
CA MET A 128 5.21 11.76 3.16
C MET A 128 4.24 12.73 3.84
N ASN A 129 2.95 12.65 3.51
CA ASN A 129 1.86 13.46 4.05
C ASN A 129 0.53 12.74 3.86
N ASP A 130 -0.55 13.33 4.35
CA ASP A 130 -1.89 12.73 4.33
C ASP A 130 -2.48 12.58 2.93
N GLY A 131 -1.96 13.31 1.94
CA GLY A 131 -2.53 13.37 0.61
C GLY A 131 -3.98 13.86 0.62
N THR A 132 -4.81 13.26 -0.23
CA THR A 132 -6.26 13.46 -0.22
C THR A 132 -6.97 12.11 -0.27
N VAL A 133 -8.28 12.09 0.00
CA VAL A 133 -9.10 10.87 -0.15
C VAL A 133 -9.13 10.35 -1.60
N LEU A 134 -8.72 11.18 -2.58
CA LEU A 134 -8.70 10.81 -4.00
C LEU A 134 -7.29 10.57 -4.53
N LYS A 135 -6.23 11.08 -3.87
CA LYS A 135 -4.87 11.03 -4.42
C LYS A 135 -3.82 10.87 -3.34
N GLN A 136 -2.90 9.94 -3.59
CA GLN A 136 -1.73 9.68 -2.77
C GLN A 136 -0.46 9.75 -3.62
N SER A 137 0.66 10.15 -3.00
CA SER A 137 1.96 10.27 -3.66
C SER A 137 3.02 9.54 -2.84
N PHE A 138 3.87 8.79 -3.55
CA PHE A 138 4.85 7.88 -3.00
C PHE A 138 6.23 8.25 -3.54
N PRO A 139 6.95 9.20 -2.92
CA PRO A 139 8.35 9.46 -3.27
C PRO A 139 9.20 8.22 -3.03
N ILE A 140 10.20 8.03 -3.90
CA ILE A 140 11.11 6.87 -3.81
C ILE A 140 11.78 6.78 -2.43
N ASP A 141 11.81 5.60 -1.84
CA ASP A 141 12.48 5.33 -0.58
C ASP A 141 13.98 5.01 -0.77
N ARG A 142 14.71 4.98 0.34
CA ARG A 142 16.16 4.75 0.34
C ARG A 142 16.54 3.38 -0.23
N GLU A 143 15.80 2.34 0.11
CA GLU A 143 16.02 0.98 -0.39
C GLU A 143 15.93 0.91 -1.91
N SER A 144 14.91 1.57 -2.48
CA SER A 144 14.70 1.65 -3.92
C SER A 144 15.79 2.47 -4.63
N ILE A 145 16.26 3.57 -4.00
CA ILE A 145 17.40 4.34 -4.51
C ILE A 145 18.63 3.45 -4.60
N ASP A 146 18.97 2.71 -3.53
CA ASP A 146 20.15 1.84 -3.49
C ASP A 146 20.04 0.71 -4.53
N ASN A 147 18.84 0.12 -4.71
CA ASN A 147 18.56 -0.87 -5.74
C ASN A 147 18.75 -0.28 -7.16
N PHE A 148 18.22 0.90 -7.43
CA PHE A 148 18.34 1.55 -8.74
C PHE A 148 19.78 1.92 -9.07
N VAL A 149 20.55 2.46 -8.11
CA VAL A 149 21.97 2.76 -8.29
C VAL A 149 22.75 1.49 -8.61
N LYS A 150 22.52 0.41 -7.85
CA LYS A 150 23.16 -0.90 -8.07
C LYS A 150 22.90 -1.45 -9.48
N ASN A 151 21.70 -1.21 -10.03
CA ASN A 151 21.27 -1.73 -11.33
C ASN A 151 21.42 -0.70 -12.49
N GLY A 152 22.12 0.42 -12.27
CA GLY A 152 22.43 1.40 -13.33
C GLY A 152 21.26 2.32 -13.71
N LEU A 153 20.21 2.40 -12.90
CA LEU A 153 19.00 3.22 -13.13
C LEU A 153 19.08 4.58 -12.40
N THR A 154 20.24 5.24 -12.47
CA THR A 154 20.49 6.49 -11.72
C THR A 154 19.53 7.63 -12.06
N GLN A 155 18.96 7.66 -13.26
CA GLN A 155 17.92 8.63 -13.64
C GLN A 155 16.61 8.43 -12.87
N SER A 156 16.39 7.29 -12.21
CA SER A 156 15.14 6.92 -11.54
C SER A 156 15.16 7.18 -10.01
N ILE A 157 16.28 7.66 -9.46
CA ILE A 157 16.44 7.90 -8.01
C ILE A 157 15.63 9.09 -7.47
N THR A 158 14.93 9.81 -8.32
CA THR A 158 14.03 10.92 -7.97
C THR A 158 12.57 10.64 -8.35
N ASN A 159 12.25 9.38 -8.63
CA ASN A 159 10.89 8.99 -8.99
C ASN A 159 9.90 9.30 -7.87
N VAL A 160 8.73 9.80 -8.27
CA VAL A 160 7.55 9.89 -7.43
C VAL A 160 6.41 9.20 -8.16
N TRP A 161 5.79 8.23 -7.51
CA TRP A 161 4.58 7.58 -8.02
C TRP A 161 3.35 8.22 -7.41
N HIS A 162 2.29 8.30 -8.20
CA HIS A 162 1.01 8.82 -7.77
C HIS A 162 -0.09 7.83 -8.13
N MET A 163 -1.01 7.63 -7.22
CA MET A 163 -2.26 6.94 -7.47
C MET A 163 -3.41 7.91 -7.19
N GLU A 164 -4.37 7.95 -8.10
CA GLU A 164 -5.57 8.77 -7.97
C GLU A 164 -6.79 7.92 -8.29
N ILE A 165 -7.86 8.06 -7.52
CA ILE A 165 -9.13 7.37 -7.73
C ILE A 165 -10.29 8.36 -7.66
N THR A 166 -11.16 8.28 -8.64
CA THR A 166 -12.45 8.97 -8.69
C THR A 166 -13.56 7.93 -8.87
N PRO A 167 -14.84 8.30 -8.83
CA PRO A 167 -15.92 7.33 -9.09
C PRO A 167 -15.86 6.63 -10.47
N THR A 168 -15.13 7.20 -11.43
CA THR A 168 -15.09 6.69 -12.80
C THR A 168 -13.71 6.30 -13.30
N THR A 169 -12.64 6.69 -12.59
CA THR A 169 -11.27 6.55 -13.12
C THR A 169 -10.30 6.20 -11.99
N PHE A 170 -9.43 5.23 -12.23
CA PHE A 170 -8.20 5.05 -11.47
C PHE A 170 -7.03 5.48 -12.33
N SER A 171 -6.13 6.30 -11.78
CA SER A 171 -4.91 6.74 -12.48
C SER A 171 -3.67 6.27 -11.74
N TYR A 172 -2.70 5.77 -12.49
CA TYR A 172 -1.34 5.56 -12.04
C TYR A 172 -0.41 6.48 -12.80
N GLN A 173 0.44 7.24 -12.09
CA GLN A 173 1.36 8.19 -12.70
C GLN A 173 2.75 8.04 -12.08
N LEU A 174 3.78 8.11 -12.92
CA LEU A 174 5.18 8.24 -12.54
C LEU A 174 5.70 9.60 -12.98
N THR A 175 6.25 10.37 -12.04
CA THR A 175 6.91 11.65 -12.33
C THR A 175 8.34 11.67 -11.84
N ARG A 176 9.20 12.38 -12.55
CA ARG A 176 10.53 12.86 -12.18
C ARG A 176 10.94 13.98 -13.13
N GLU A 177 12.12 14.53 -12.98
CA GLU A 177 12.62 15.50 -13.95
C GLU A 177 12.57 14.93 -15.39
N ASN A 178 11.99 15.69 -16.31
CA ASN A 178 11.80 15.35 -17.73
C ASN A 178 11.04 14.02 -17.97
N ARG A 179 10.21 13.58 -17.02
CA ARG A 179 9.39 12.39 -17.14
C ARG A 179 8.01 12.59 -16.50
N ASP A 180 6.98 12.36 -17.30
CA ASP A 180 5.57 12.28 -16.85
C ASP A 180 4.88 11.17 -17.62
N PHE A 181 4.73 10.01 -17.00
CA PHE A 181 4.02 8.85 -17.54
C PHE A 181 2.75 8.64 -16.74
N LYS A 182 1.59 8.68 -17.41
CA LYS A 182 0.29 8.46 -16.77
C LYS A 182 -0.57 7.50 -17.57
N VAL A 183 -1.19 6.55 -16.84
CA VAL A 183 -2.22 5.65 -17.36
C VAL A 183 -3.51 5.87 -16.58
N ASP A 184 -4.62 6.02 -17.30
CA ASP A 184 -5.97 6.07 -16.73
C ASP A 184 -6.70 4.77 -17.06
N PHE A 185 -7.42 4.21 -16.07
CA PHE A 185 -8.25 3.02 -16.16
C PHE A 185 -9.71 3.40 -15.94
N ASP A 186 -10.60 2.92 -16.82
CA ASP A 186 -12.05 3.19 -16.76
C ASP A 186 -12.73 2.25 -15.74
N LEU A 187 -13.07 2.78 -14.58
CA LEU A 187 -13.75 2.03 -13.50
C LEU A 187 -15.24 1.80 -13.78
N THR A 188 -15.81 2.45 -14.80
CA THR A 188 -17.23 2.30 -15.13
C THR A 188 -17.52 1.00 -15.91
N GLN A 189 -16.49 0.37 -16.49
CA GLN A 189 -16.61 -0.80 -17.34
C GLN A 189 -15.57 -1.88 -16.98
N PRO A 190 -15.89 -2.74 -16.00
CA PRO A 190 -15.05 -3.89 -15.71
C PRO A 190 -14.87 -4.78 -16.97
N VAL A 191 -13.66 -5.30 -17.16
CA VAL A 191 -13.33 -6.21 -18.27
C VAL A 191 -13.15 -7.64 -17.77
N ALA A 192 -13.01 -8.60 -18.70
CA ALA A 192 -12.68 -9.98 -18.35
C ALA A 192 -11.37 -10.03 -17.56
N LEU A 193 -11.31 -10.92 -16.55
CA LEU A 193 -10.13 -11.09 -15.73
C LEU A 193 -8.94 -11.51 -16.61
N PRO A 194 -7.79 -10.83 -16.48
CA PRO A 194 -6.58 -11.22 -17.20
C PRO A 194 -6.00 -12.53 -16.64
N PRO A 195 -5.01 -13.14 -17.30
CA PRO A 195 -4.23 -14.24 -16.74
C PRO A 195 -3.59 -13.84 -15.39
N LYS A 196 -3.17 -14.84 -14.61
CA LYS A 196 -2.46 -14.58 -13.36
C LYS A 196 -1.14 -13.82 -13.64
N PRO A 197 -0.73 -12.87 -12.77
CA PRO A 197 0.58 -12.28 -12.88
C PRO A 197 1.67 -13.31 -12.59
N TRP A 198 2.83 -13.12 -13.16
CA TRP A 198 3.96 -14.02 -12.97
C TRP A 198 4.40 -14.07 -11.51
N GLY A 199 4.64 -15.30 -11.00
CA GLY A 199 5.05 -15.52 -9.61
C GLY A 199 3.95 -15.39 -8.56
N HIS A 200 2.69 -15.22 -8.97
CA HIS A 200 1.55 -15.13 -8.07
C HIS A 200 0.49 -16.18 -8.43
N GLU A 201 0.59 -17.34 -7.81
CA GLU A 201 -0.30 -18.51 -8.04
C GLU A 201 -1.75 -18.32 -7.52
#